data_aab695c4a4d2920a9b6d56fc9bf8be6b
#
_entry.id   aab695c4a4d2920a9b6d56fc9bf8be6b
#
_cell.length_a   1.000
_cell.length_b   1.000
_cell.length_c   1.000
_cell.angle_alpha   90.00
_cell.angle_beta   90.00
_cell.angle_gamma   90.00
#
_symmetry.space_group_name_H-M   'P 1'
#
loop_
_entity.id
_entity.type
_entity.pdbx_description
1 polymer ?
#
loop_
_entity_poly.entity_id
_entity_poly.type
_entity_poly.pdbx_seq_one_letter_code
_entity_poly.pdbx_strand_id
1 'polypeptide(L)'
;MQAAKTVSVSMPVVVFYISGHGFGHASRQIEIIRQLQQLRSDLHVTIKTPTPRWFFDVAGLKQFSFEAMETDTGVVQTDSLHVDIVRSIKKCDSFHRTLDQRATSEAVSLKRFNTRLIVGDIPPLAFRTGAIAEIPTVAISNFTWDWIYDNYADTASYAPELVDTLSTAYASATMAWRFPLHAGFNTCRNIVDVPLVARCSTRSPVELRDMLGLPRDSPVVLFSFGRYGVSNINWAHVRNSS
;
A
#
# COMPACT_ATOMS: atom_id res chain seq x y z
N MET A 1 39.42 -35.26 -9.88
CA MET A 1 39.04 -33.84 -9.97
C MET A 1 37.51 -33.75 -9.85
N GLN A 2 36.99 -33.45 -8.69
CA GLN A 2 35.57 -33.18 -8.47
C GLN A 2 35.29 -31.75 -8.88
N ALA A 3 34.42 -31.59 -9.89
CA ALA A 3 33.92 -30.27 -10.29
C ALA A 3 33.08 -29.69 -9.12
N ALA A 4 33.55 -28.59 -8.57
CA ALA A 4 32.79 -27.82 -7.62
C ALA A 4 31.46 -27.37 -8.29
N LYS A 5 30.31 -27.88 -7.84
CA LYS A 5 29.00 -27.35 -8.19
C LYS A 5 28.93 -25.91 -7.70
N THR A 6 29.06 -24.97 -8.64
CA THR A 6 28.77 -23.57 -8.37
C THR A 6 27.28 -23.49 -8.02
N VAL A 7 26.95 -23.33 -6.74
CA VAL A 7 25.58 -23.02 -6.30
C VAL A 7 25.30 -21.62 -6.81
N SER A 8 24.49 -21.51 -7.85
CA SER A 8 23.92 -20.24 -8.27
C SER A 8 23.06 -19.73 -7.11
N VAL A 9 23.58 -18.80 -6.35
CA VAL A 9 22.80 -18.12 -5.31
C VAL A 9 21.80 -17.23 -6.05
N SER A 10 20.53 -17.65 -6.08
CA SER A 10 19.46 -16.83 -6.62
C SER A 10 19.38 -15.51 -5.84
N MET A 11 19.21 -14.38 -6.55
CA MET A 11 19.07 -13.06 -5.93
C MET A 11 17.99 -13.10 -4.85
N PRO A 12 18.21 -12.48 -3.67
CA PRO A 12 17.18 -12.38 -2.64
C PRO A 12 16.02 -11.51 -3.13
N VAL A 13 14.81 -11.95 -2.85
CA VAL A 13 13.58 -11.29 -3.31
C VAL A 13 12.90 -10.57 -2.15
N VAL A 14 12.47 -9.33 -2.39
CA VAL A 14 11.57 -8.59 -1.51
C VAL A 14 10.22 -8.44 -2.24
N VAL A 15 9.14 -8.87 -1.59
CA VAL A 15 7.79 -8.83 -2.18
C VAL A 15 6.99 -7.74 -1.52
N PHE A 16 6.42 -6.84 -2.33
CA PHE A 16 5.56 -5.75 -1.90
C PHE A 16 4.10 -6.09 -2.22
N TYR A 17 3.27 -6.21 -1.19
CA TYR A 17 1.82 -6.24 -1.31
C TYR A 17 1.29 -4.83 -1.08
N ILE A 18 0.69 -4.25 -2.11
CA ILE A 18 0.26 -2.84 -2.07
C ILE A 18 -1.25 -2.79 -2.27
N SER A 19 -1.94 -2.07 -1.38
CA SER A 19 -3.38 -1.83 -1.49
C SER A 19 -3.73 -1.09 -2.78
N GLY A 20 -4.82 -1.51 -3.40
CA GLY A 20 -5.37 -0.84 -4.58
C GLY A 20 -6.32 0.31 -4.25
N HIS A 21 -6.48 0.65 -2.97
CA HIS A 21 -7.36 1.72 -2.53
C HIS A 21 -6.76 3.11 -2.83
N GLY A 22 -6.93 3.55 -4.08
CA GLY A 22 -6.31 4.77 -4.61
C GLY A 22 -4.83 4.60 -4.94
N PHE A 23 -4.24 5.64 -5.52
CA PHE A 23 -2.83 5.63 -5.93
C PHE A 23 -1.85 6.02 -4.81
N GLY A 24 -2.33 6.46 -3.65
CA GLY A 24 -1.49 6.94 -2.55
C GLY A 24 -0.54 5.88 -2.03
N HIS A 25 -1.05 4.65 -1.82
CA HIS A 25 -0.24 3.51 -1.39
C HIS A 25 0.87 3.20 -2.41
N ALA A 26 0.52 3.05 -3.68
CA ALA A 26 1.49 2.78 -4.73
C ALA A 26 2.51 3.92 -4.87
N SER A 27 2.08 5.18 -4.77
CA SER A 27 2.98 6.34 -4.91
C SER A 27 4.08 6.36 -3.86
N ARG A 28 3.74 6.10 -2.58
CA ARG A 28 4.76 6.07 -1.51
C ARG A 28 5.64 4.83 -1.59
N GLN A 29 5.08 3.67 -1.97
CA GLN A 29 5.88 2.46 -2.11
C GLN A 29 6.88 2.54 -3.27
N ILE A 30 6.56 3.25 -4.35
CA ILE A 30 7.52 3.54 -5.43
C ILE A 30 8.77 4.24 -4.90
N GLU A 31 8.61 5.23 -4.01
CA GLU A 31 9.78 5.95 -3.45
C GLU A 31 10.61 5.02 -2.53
N ILE A 32 9.95 4.20 -1.74
CA ILE A 32 10.63 3.21 -0.88
C ILE A 32 11.38 2.18 -1.73
N ILE A 33 10.75 1.64 -2.76
CA ILE A 33 11.37 0.66 -3.67
C ILE A 33 12.57 1.29 -4.39
N ARG A 34 12.43 2.52 -4.87
CA ARG A 34 13.52 3.25 -5.54
C ARG A 34 14.73 3.39 -4.63
N GLN A 35 14.54 3.80 -3.38
CA GLN A 35 15.62 3.92 -2.40
C GLN A 35 16.21 2.54 -2.05
N LEU A 36 15.36 1.53 -1.88
CA LEU A 36 15.81 0.17 -1.63
C LEU A 36 16.72 -0.34 -2.76
N GLN A 37 16.33 -0.15 -4.02
CA GLN A 37 17.12 -0.56 -5.19
C GLN A 37 18.44 0.22 -5.33
N GLN A 38 18.48 1.48 -4.89
CA GLN A 38 19.73 2.24 -4.84
C GLN A 38 20.70 1.74 -3.77
N LEU A 39 20.18 1.37 -2.61
CA LEU A 39 20.99 0.89 -1.48
C LEU A 39 21.40 -0.58 -1.65
N ARG A 40 20.59 -1.39 -2.34
CA ARG A 40 20.73 -2.83 -2.47
C ARG A 40 20.40 -3.27 -3.90
N SER A 41 21.35 -3.05 -4.81
CA SER A 41 21.23 -3.45 -6.22
C SER A 41 21.22 -4.97 -6.44
N ASP A 42 21.59 -5.74 -5.41
CA ASP A 42 21.58 -7.19 -5.38
C ASP A 42 20.19 -7.79 -5.05
N LEU A 43 19.17 -6.96 -4.78
CA LEU A 43 17.82 -7.41 -4.47
C LEU A 43 16.93 -7.40 -5.72
N HIS A 44 16.08 -8.42 -5.84
CA HIS A 44 14.96 -8.40 -6.77
C HIS A 44 13.67 -7.97 -6.06
N VAL A 45 12.92 -7.07 -6.67
CA VAL A 45 11.64 -6.59 -6.16
C VAL A 45 10.49 -7.22 -6.95
N THR A 46 9.50 -7.77 -6.25
CA THR A 46 8.23 -8.20 -6.82
C THR A 46 7.11 -7.36 -6.25
N ILE A 47 6.26 -6.80 -7.11
CA ILE A 47 5.11 -5.96 -6.72
C ILE A 47 3.84 -6.73 -7.00
N LYS A 48 2.99 -6.89 -5.98
CA LYS A 48 1.67 -7.51 -6.04
C LYS A 48 0.61 -6.48 -5.64
N THR A 49 -0.26 -6.10 -6.59
CA THR A 49 -1.24 -5.02 -6.38
C THR A 49 -2.29 -5.02 -7.48
N PRO A 50 -3.52 -4.54 -7.22
CA PRO A 50 -4.48 -4.22 -8.29
C PRO A 50 -4.22 -2.86 -8.96
N THR A 51 -3.27 -2.04 -8.45
CA THR A 51 -2.86 -0.80 -9.12
C THR A 51 -2.23 -1.13 -10.47
N PRO A 52 -2.65 -0.50 -11.58
CA PRO A 52 -2.15 -0.84 -12.91
C PRO A 52 -0.64 -0.66 -13.06
N ARG A 53 0.01 -1.57 -13.77
CA ARG A 53 1.47 -1.58 -13.98
C ARG A 53 2.00 -0.25 -14.53
N TRP A 54 1.25 0.40 -15.44
CA TRP A 54 1.68 1.66 -16.04
C TRP A 54 2.02 2.74 -15.01
N PHE A 55 1.38 2.71 -13.82
CA PHE A 55 1.63 3.68 -12.76
C PHE A 55 3.06 3.59 -12.22
N PHE A 56 3.61 2.40 -12.15
CA PHE A 56 5.00 2.14 -11.76
C PHE A 56 5.98 2.46 -12.89
N ASP A 57 5.61 2.13 -14.14
CA ASP A 57 6.43 2.40 -15.33
C ASP A 57 6.59 3.92 -15.57
N VAL A 58 5.49 4.69 -15.50
CA VAL A 58 5.51 6.17 -15.63
C VAL A 58 6.32 6.82 -14.52
N ALA A 59 6.30 6.26 -13.31
CA ALA A 59 7.14 6.74 -12.21
C ALA A 59 8.64 6.43 -12.41
N GLY A 60 9.00 5.71 -13.46
CA GLY A 60 10.37 5.37 -13.81
C GLY A 60 10.99 4.27 -12.95
N LEU A 61 10.16 3.48 -12.27
CA LEU A 61 10.64 2.31 -11.53
C LEU A 61 11.11 1.24 -12.50
N LYS A 62 12.29 0.67 -12.26
CA LYS A 62 12.93 -0.31 -13.14
C LYS A 62 13.24 -1.59 -12.38
N GLN A 63 13.46 -2.69 -13.14
CA GLN A 63 13.94 -3.97 -12.59
C GLN A 63 13.03 -4.53 -11.48
N PHE A 64 11.74 -4.68 -11.77
CA PHE A 64 10.80 -5.34 -10.88
C PHE A 64 9.93 -6.36 -11.61
N SER A 65 9.53 -7.41 -10.90
CA SER A 65 8.45 -8.29 -11.32
C SER A 65 7.11 -7.70 -10.87
N PHE A 66 6.06 -7.89 -11.67
CA PHE A 66 4.74 -7.35 -11.40
C PHE A 66 3.68 -8.43 -11.54
N GLU A 67 2.82 -8.52 -10.54
CA GLU A 67 1.65 -9.39 -10.53
C GLU A 67 0.39 -8.57 -10.20
N ALA A 68 -0.53 -8.49 -11.16
CA ALA A 68 -1.82 -7.85 -10.96
C ALA A 68 -2.72 -8.79 -10.15
N MET A 69 -3.01 -8.42 -8.90
CA MET A 69 -3.89 -9.19 -8.03
C MET A 69 -4.60 -8.31 -7.01
N GLU A 70 -5.80 -8.70 -6.62
CA GLU A 70 -6.48 -8.07 -5.49
C GLU A 70 -5.82 -8.51 -4.18
N THR A 71 -5.21 -7.55 -3.48
CA THR A 71 -4.51 -7.76 -2.21
C THR A 71 -5.41 -7.46 -1.01
N ASP A 72 -6.32 -6.51 -1.17
CA ASP A 72 -7.39 -6.12 -0.24
C ASP A 72 -8.56 -5.50 -1.01
N THR A 73 -9.56 -5.01 -0.31
CA THR A 73 -10.75 -4.40 -0.95
C THR A 73 -10.84 -2.90 -0.79
N GLY A 74 -10.07 -2.31 0.13
CA GLY A 74 -10.28 -0.93 0.53
C GLY A 74 -11.72 -0.68 1.01
N VAL A 75 -12.19 0.56 0.89
CA VAL A 75 -13.59 0.93 1.09
C VAL A 75 -14.25 1.27 -0.24
N VAL A 76 -15.58 1.12 -0.30
CA VAL A 76 -16.39 1.47 -1.48
C VAL A 76 -16.74 2.94 -1.39
N GLN A 77 -16.11 3.75 -2.22
CA GLN A 77 -16.36 5.19 -2.29
C GLN A 77 -17.44 5.50 -3.33
N THR A 78 -18.38 6.39 -2.98
CA THR A 78 -19.35 6.97 -3.90
C THR A 78 -18.79 8.23 -4.56
N ASP A 79 -17.98 8.99 -3.81
CA ASP A 79 -17.12 10.07 -4.29
C ASP A 79 -15.88 10.17 -3.37
N SER A 80 -15.03 11.19 -3.54
CA SER A 80 -13.79 11.32 -2.74
C SER A 80 -14.03 11.67 -1.27
N LEU A 81 -15.24 12.04 -0.87
CA LEU A 81 -15.60 12.42 0.50
C LEU A 81 -16.60 11.46 1.15
N HIS A 82 -17.27 10.60 0.37
CA HIS A 82 -18.33 9.74 0.85
C HIS A 82 -18.03 8.25 0.61
N VAL A 83 -18.32 7.45 1.62
CA VAL A 83 -18.12 5.99 1.63
C VAL A 83 -19.48 5.30 1.83
N ASP A 84 -19.73 4.29 1.01
CA ASP A 84 -20.80 3.32 1.26
C ASP A 84 -20.32 2.30 2.30
N ILE A 85 -20.63 2.57 3.56
CA ILE A 85 -20.13 1.80 4.71
C ILE A 85 -20.61 0.34 4.63
N VAL A 86 -21.90 0.11 4.44
CA VAL A 86 -22.49 -1.23 4.43
C VAL A 86 -21.92 -2.08 3.28
N ARG A 87 -21.80 -1.49 2.10
CA ARG A 87 -21.21 -2.19 0.95
C ARG A 87 -19.72 -2.46 1.17
N SER A 88 -19.00 -1.55 1.82
CA SER A 88 -17.60 -1.72 2.19
C SER A 88 -17.41 -2.91 3.13
N ILE A 89 -18.21 -2.98 4.21
CA ILE A 89 -18.18 -4.08 5.18
C ILE A 89 -18.44 -5.42 4.48
N LYS A 90 -19.53 -5.53 3.72
CA LYS A 90 -19.89 -6.78 3.03
C LYS A 90 -18.83 -7.23 2.03
N LYS A 91 -18.24 -6.28 1.29
CA LYS A 91 -17.17 -6.59 0.34
C LYS A 91 -15.90 -7.07 1.06
N CYS A 92 -15.52 -6.39 2.13
CA CYS A 92 -14.36 -6.74 2.93
C CYS A 92 -14.51 -8.10 3.59
N ASP A 93 -15.64 -8.37 4.23
CA ASP A 93 -15.96 -9.66 4.84
C ASP A 93 -15.89 -10.81 3.82
N SER A 94 -16.60 -10.66 2.69
CA SER A 94 -16.58 -11.66 1.62
C SER A 94 -15.17 -11.98 1.12
N PHE A 95 -14.31 -10.95 0.99
CA PHE A 95 -12.93 -11.12 0.55
C PHE A 95 -12.09 -11.85 1.59
N HIS A 96 -12.22 -11.47 2.87
CA HIS A 96 -11.36 -11.97 3.94
C HIS A 96 -11.82 -13.34 4.50
N ARG A 97 -13.04 -13.81 4.21
CA ARG A 97 -13.45 -15.19 4.51
C ARG A 97 -12.53 -16.25 3.89
N THR A 98 -11.85 -15.93 2.80
CA THR A 98 -10.88 -16.81 2.14
C THR A 98 -9.42 -16.41 2.40
N LEU A 99 -9.16 -15.57 3.41
CA LEU A 99 -7.83 -15.03 3.69
C LEU A 99 -6.78 -16.14 3.88
N ASP A 100 -7.08 -17.14 4.69
CA ASP A 100 -6.16 -18.25 4.96
C ASP A 100 -5.87 -19.11 3.73
N GLN A 101 -6.88 -19.37 2.91
CA GLN A 101 -6.70 -20.09 1.65
C GLN A 101 -5.82 -19.33 0.67
N ARG A 102 -6.08 -18.02 0.52
CA ARG A 102 -5.26 -17.12 -0.32
C ARG A 102 -3.83 -17.03 0.19
N ALA A 103 -3.66 -16.83 1.49
CA ALA A 103 -2.35 -16.74 2.13
C ALA A 103 -1.54 -18.03 2.00
N THR A 104 -2.20 -19.19 2.08
CA THR A 104 -1.55 -20.50 1.87
C THR A 104 -1.08 -20.67 0.43
N SER A 105 -1.90 -20.29 -0.55
CA SER A 105 -1.53 -20.32 -1.97
C SER A 105 -0.34 -19.39 -2.26
N GLU A 106 -0.36 -18.19 -1.70
CA GLU A 106 0.72 -17.22 -1.79
C GLU A 106 2.00 -17.74 -1.14
N ALA A 107 1.93 -18.31 0.07
CA ALA A 107 3.07 -18.87 0.78
C ALA A 107 3.77 -19.98 -0.02
N VAL A 108 3.01 -20.87 -0.67
CA VAL A 108 3.55 -21.89 -1.57
C VAL A 108 4.28 -21.27 -2.76
N SER A 109 3.70 -20.22 -3.35
CA SER A 109 4.34 -19.49 -4.45
C SER A 109 5.64 -18.82 -4.01
N LEU A 110 5.64 -18.13 -2.88
CA LEU A 110 6.81 -17.37 -2.39
C LEU A 110 7.98 -18.25 -1.95
N LYS A 111 7.69 -19.45 -1.45
CA LYS A 111 8.75 -20.44 -1.08
C LYS A 111 9.55 -20.96 -2.28
N ARG A 112 9.02 -20.85 -3.51
CA ARG A 112 9.71 -21.22 -4.74
C ARG A 112 10.78 -20.21 -5.15
N PHE A 113 10.65 -18.97 -4.67
CA PHE A 113 11.58 -17.89 -4.91
C PHE A 113 12.40 -17.65 -3.64
N ASN A 114 13.59 -17.12 -3.76
CA ASN A 114 14.43 -16.77 -2.61
C ASN A 114 13.87 -15.54 -1.87
N THR A 115 12.58 -15.57 -1.47
CA THR A 115 11.90 -14.47 -0.80
C THR A 115 12.46 -14.32 0.62
N ARG A 116 12.94 -13.13 0.95
CA ARG A 116 13.57 -12.80 2.23
C ARG A 116 12.76 -11.84 3.09
N LEU A 117 11.88 -11.10 2.47
CA LEU A 117 11.05 -10.10 3.16
C LEU A 117 9.76 -9.88 2.40
N ILE A 118 8.69 -9.69 3.14
CA ILE A 118 7.42 -9.20 2.63
C ILE A 118 7.15 -7.82 3.22
N VAL A 119 6.81 -6.87 2.37
CA VAL A 119 6.37 -5.52 2.76
C VAL A 119 4.89 -5.38 2.41
N GLY A 120 4.07 -4.98 3.36
CA GLY A 120 2.62 -4.78 3.18
C GLY A 120 2.22 -3.32 3.43
N ASP A 121 1.67 -2.66 2.42
CA ASP A 121 1.04 -1.35 2.52
C ASP A 121 -0.43 -1.42 2.03
N ILE A 122 -1.37 -1.86 2.79
CA ILE A 122 -1.49 -2.43 4.14
C ILE A 122 -2.41 -3.66 4.08
N PRO A 123 -2.34 -4.50 3.01
CA PRO A 123 -3.20 -5.66 2.90
C PRO A 123 -2.92 -6.70 4.00
N PRO A 124 -3.97 -7.17 4.73
CA PRO A 124 -3.83 -8.25 5.72
C PRO A 124 -3.23 -9.53 5.12
N LEU A 125 -3.48 -9.78 3.83
CA LEU A 125 -2.95 -10.91 3.09
C LEU A 125 -1.42 -11.02 3.19
N ALA A 126 -0.69 -9.89 3.16
CA ALA A 126 0.76 -9.86 3.24
C ALA A 126 1.28 -10.51 4.53
N PHE A 127 0.67 -10.15 5.66
CA PHE A 127 1.12 -10.59 6.99
C PHE A 127 0.72 -12.02 7.26
N ARG A 128 -0.49 -12.40 6.85
CA ARG A 128 -0.94 -13.79 6.95
C ARG A 128 -0.11 -14.73 6.07
N THR A 129 0.24 -14.30 4.86
CA THR A 129 1.16 -15.02 3.97
C THR A 129 2.54 -15.19 4.61
N GLY A 130 3.10 -14.12 5.18
CA GLY A 130 4.40 -14.17 5.84
C GLY A 130 4.43 -15.15 7.01
N ALA A 131 3.38 -15.15 7.84
CA ALA A 131 3.26 -16.08 8.95
C ALA A 131 3.23 -17.55 8.50
N ILE A 132 2.47 -17.88 7.43
CA ILE A 132 2.38 -19.25 6.89
C ILE A 132 3.68 -19.64 6.17
N ALA A 133 4.33 -18.70 5.49
CA ALA A 133 5.57 -18.94 4.76
C ALA A 133 6.82 -18.94 5.67
N GLU A 134 6.69 -18.48 6.92
CA GLU A 134 7.81 -18.22 7.84
C GLU A 134 8.80 -17.18 7.28
N ILE A 135 8.25 -16.17 6.56
CA ILE A 135 9.01 -15.07 5.99
C ILE A 135 8.73 -13.81 6.83
N PRO A 136 9.76 -13.07 7.28
CA PRO A 136 9.54 -11.83 8.01
C PRO A 136 8.75 -10.82 7.19
N THR A 137 7.90 -10.03 7.89
CA THR A 137 7.01 -9.05 7.28
C THR A 137 7.16 -7.68 7.91
N VAL A 138 7.04 -6.64 7.10
CA VAL A 138 6.97 -5.24 7.56
C VAL A 138 5.66 -4.63 7.08
N ALA A 139 4.82 -4.20 8.03
CA ALA A 139 3.67 -3.37 7.74
C ALA A 139 4.15 -1.92 7.58
N ILE A 140 3.79 -1.25 6.50
CA ILE A 140 4.15 0.15 6.27
C ILE A 140 2.90 0.93 5.93
N SER A 141 2.41 1.79 6.83
CA SER A 141 1.24 2.63 6.55
C SER A 141 1.07 3.74 7.59
N ASN A 142 0.00 4.52 7.40
CA ASN A 142 -0.51 5.45 8.41
C ASN A 142 -1.85 4.99 9.03
N PHE A 143 -2.38 3.84 8.61
CA PHE A 143 -3.58 3.23 9.22
C PHE A 143 -3.58 1.73 9.00
N THR A 144 -4.49 1.02 9.69
CA THR A 144 -4.79 -0.41 9.48
C THR A 144 -6.28 -0.60 9.20
N TRP A 145 -6.64 -1.62 8.40
CA TRP A 145 -8.04 -1.84 8.03
C TRP A 145 -8.90 -2.29 9.20
N ASP A 146 -8.35 -3.01 10.18
CA ASP A 146 -9.07 -3.37 11.41
C ASP A 146 -9.56 -2.12 12.14
N TRP A 147 -8.72 -1.09 12.26
CA TRP A 147 -9.11 0.17 12.86
C TRP A 147 -10.22 0.88 12.07
N ILE A 148 -10.13 0.90 10.73
CA ILE A 148 -11.16 1.52 9.87
C ILE A 148 -12.51 0.83 10.10
N TYR A 149 -12.53 -0.50 10.01
CA TYR A 149 -13.77 -1.26 10.13
C TYR A 149 -14.33 -1.33 11.56
N ASP A 150 -13.49 -1.28 12.59
CA ASP A 150 -13.90 -1.19 13.99
C ASP A 150 -14.64 0.12 14.29
N ASN A 151 -14.28 1.20 13.60
CA ASN A 151 -14.93 2.51 13.74
C ASN A 151 -16.24 2.65 12.93
N TYR A 152 -16.65 1.67 12.14
CA TYR A 152 -17.96 1.67 11.51
C TYR A 152 -18.98 0.98 12.40
N ALA A 153 -19.99 1.73 12.87
CA ALA A 153 -21.01 1.24 13.81
C ALA A 153 -21.74 -0.03 13.34
N ASP A 154 -21.86 -0.20 12.03
CA ASP A 154 -22.55 -1.32 11.42
C ASP A 154 -21.72 -2.60 11.29
N THR A 155 -20.41 -2.56 11.55
CA THR A 155 -19.51 -3.70 11.30
C THR A 155 -19.93 -4.92 12.11
N ALA A 156 -20.18 -4.76 13.41
CA ALA A 156 -20.60 -5.87 14.27
C ALA A 156 -21.91 -6.53 13.83
N SER A 157 -22.82 -5.77 13.20
CA SER A 157 -24.10 -6.28 12.71
C SER A 157 -24.00 -7.05 11.40
N TYR A 158 -23.14 -6.58 10.48
CA TYR A 158 -23.01 -7.18 9.13
C TYR A 158 -21.87 -8.18 9.00
N ALA A 159 -20.84 -8.07 9.80
CA ALA A 159 -19.64 -8.90 9.75
C ALA A 159 -18.96 -8.99 11.13
N PRO A 160 -19.54 -9.73 12.09
CA PRO A 160 -19.08 -9.74 13.48
C PRO A 160 -17.63 -10.24 13.65
N GLU A 161 -17.13 -11.08 12.75
CA GLU A 161 -15.79 -11.66 12.82
C GLU A 161 -14.74 -10.89 12.00
N LEU A 162 -15.16 -9.85 11.26
CA LEU A 162 -14.29 -9.14 10.33
C LEU A 162 -13.11 -8.47 11.03
N VAL A 163 -13.38 -7.70 12.08
CA VAL A 163 -12.34 -6.95 12.81
C VAL A 163 -11.33 -7.91 13.42
N ASP A 164 -11.78 -9.00 14.02
CA ASP A 164 -10.90 -10.02 14.61
C ASP A 164 -10.04 -10.71 13.56
N THR A 165 -10.60 -11.01 12.38
CA THR A 165 -9.88 -11.59 11.25
C THR A 165 -8.75 -10.65 10.78
N LEU A 166 -9.03 -9.37 10.61
CA LEU A 166 -8.06 -8.37 10.20
C LEU A 166 -6.99 -8.16 11.28
N SER A 167 -7.41 -7.99 12.52
CA SER A 167 -6.51 -7.79 13.69
C SER A 167 -5.56 -8.96 13.88
N THR A 168 -6.04 -10.19 13.74
CA THR A 168 -5.21 -11.40 13.79
C THR A 168 -4.13 -11.41 12.70
N ALA A 169 -4.48 -10.98 11.50
CA ALA A 169 -3.52 -10.87 10.41
C ALA A 169 -2.45 -9.81 10.74
N TYR A 170 -2.82 -8.62 11.24
CA TYR A 170 -1.86 -7.59 11.63
C TYR A 170 -0.99 -7.98 12.82
N ALA A 171 -1.54 -8.73 13.80
CA ALA A 171 -0.78 -9.26 14.93
C ALA A 171 0.36 -10.21 14.50
N SER A 172 0.25 -10.80 13.31
CA SER A 172 1.31 -11.67 12.74
C SER A 172 2.42 -10.91 12.01
N ALA A 173 2.31 -9.59 11.84
CA ALA A 173 3.39 -8.79 11.29
C ALA A 173 4.63 -8.82 12.21
N THR A 174 5.81 -9.02 11.61
CA THR A 174 7.08 -9.05 12.36
C THR A 174 7.40 -7.67 12.93
N MET A 175 7.10 -6.61 12.15
CA MET A 175 7.36 -5.22 12.49
C MET A 175 6.33 -4.33 11.79
N ALA A 176 6.05 -3.17 12.36
CA ALA A 176 5.27 -2.12 11.72
C ALA A 176 6.07 -0.80 11.66
N TRP A 177 6.19 -0.23 10.48
CA TRP A 177 6.68 1.13 10.24
C TRP A 177 5.49 2.06 10.06
N ARG A 178 5.33 2.97 11.01
CA ARG A 178 4.15 3.80 11.13
C ARG A 178 4.45 5.23 10.68
N PHE A 179 3.75 5.70 9.65
CA PHE A 179 3.88 7.07 9.15
C PHE A 179 3.18 8.07 10.06
N PRO A 180 3.53 9.37 9.99
CA PRO A 180 2.80 10.44 10.67
C PRO A 180 1.31 10.48 10.32
N LEU A 181 0.50 11.11 11.20
CA LEU A 181 -0.96 11.18 11.09
C LEU A 181 -1.60 9.79 11.06
N HIS A 182 -1.09 8.90 11.89
CA HIS A 182 -1.51 7.52 11.93
C HIS A 182 -2.75 7.28 12.80
N ALA A 183 -3.42 6.15 12.50
CA ALA A 183 -4.46 5.56 13.32
C ALA A 183 -4.44 4.03 13.19
N GLY A 184 -4.85 3.32 14.25
CA GLY A 184 -4.76 1.87 14.33
C GLY A 184 -3.40 1.38 14.84
N PHE A 185 -2.94 0.23 14.34
CA PHE A 185 -1.72 -0.47 14.75
C PHE A 185 -1.76 -1.07 16.17
N ASN A 186 -2.91 -1.07 16.86
CA ASN A 186 -3.02 -1.56 18.23
C ASN A 186 -2.66 -3.04 18.38
N THR A 187 -2.83 -3.82 17.33
CA THR A 187 -2.51 -5.26 17.27
C THR A 187 -1.11 -5.55 16.77
N CYS A 188 -0.44 -4.57 16.15
CA CYS A 188 0.92 -4.74 15.67
C CYS A 188 1.93 -4.77 16.82
N ARG A 189 2.93 -5.63 16.67
CA ARG A 189 4.09 -5.67 17.57
C ARG A 189 5.26 -4.93 16.93
N ASN A 190 6.24 -4.50 17.74
CA ASN A 190 7.47 -3.88 17.23
C ASN A 190 7.21 -2.69 16.29
N ILE A 191 6.49 -1.68 16.79
CA ILE A 191 6.15 -0.47 16.04
C ILE A 191 7.36 0.48 16.03
N VAL A 192 7.67 1.02 14.85
CA VAL A 192 8.69 2.06 14.64
C VAL A 192 8.03 3.21 13.91
N ASP A 193 8.08 4.41 14.48
CA ASP A 193 7.65 5.64 13.81
C ASP A 193 8.70 6.07 12.80
N VAL A 194 8.27 6.29 11.56
CA VAL A 194 9.12 6.66 10.44
C VAL A 194 8.65 8.00 9.83
N PRO A 195 9.54 8.76 9.20
CA PRO A 195 9.18 10.02 8.55
C PRO A 195 8.18 9.84 7.41
N LEU A 196 7.51 10.93 7.03
CA LEU A 196 6.64 10.97 5.85
C LEU A 196 7.45 10.64 4.59
N VAL A 197 6.92 9.72 3.80
CA VAL A 197 7.45 9.39 2.47
C VAL A 197 6.61 10.11 1.41
N ALA A 198 7.26 10.98 0.66
CA ALA A 198 6.62 11.72 -0.42
C ALA A 198 7.60 11.88 -1.59
N ARG A 199 7.04 11.94 -2.79
CA ARG A 199 7.81 12.26 -3.99
C ARG A 199 8.22 13.73 -3.95
N CYS A 200 9.50 13.99 -4.17
CA CYS A 200 10.03 15.34 -4.30
C CYS A 200 10.29 15.67 -5.76
N SER A 201 10.00 16.91 -6.16
CA SER A 201 10.40 17.42 -7.48
C SER A 201 11.92 17.60 -7.52
N THR A 202 12.52 17.25 -8.66
CA THR A 202 13.93 17.55 -8.95
C THR A 202 14.10 18.90 -9.66
N ARG A 203 13.00 19.58 -10.02
CA ARG A 203 13.00 20.89 -10.69
C ARG A 203 12.79 22.01 -9.69
N SER A 204 13.35 23.18 -9.97
CA SER A 204 13.13 24.34 -9.14
C SER A 204 11.68 24.85 -9.23
N PRO A 205 11.13 25.48 -8.19
CA PRO A 205 9.80 26.08 -8.23
C PRO A 205 9.63 27.10 -9.38
N VAL A 206 10.68 27.85 -9.71
CA VAL A 206 10.65 28.85 -10.79
C VAL A 206 10.48 28.17 -12.15
N GLU A 207 11.30 27.16 -12.44
CA GLU A 207 11.17 26.38 -13.69
C GLU A 207 9.79 25.75 -13.85
N LEU A 208 9.25 25.19 -12.75
CA LEU A 208 7.95 24.54 -12.79
C LEU A 208 6.83 25.57 -13.03
N ARG A 209 6.89 26.73 -12.41
CA ARG A 209 5.91 27.78 -12.64
C ARG A 209 5.93 28.27 -14.09
N ASP A 210 7.12 28.49 -14.64
CA ASP A 210 7.28 28.90 -16.04
C ASP A 210 6.76 27.82 -17.01
N MET A 211 7.12 26.56 -16.79
CA MET A 211 6.66 25.44 -17.61
C MET A 211 5.14 25.25 -17.60
N LEU A 212 4.51 25.49 -16.45
CA LEU A 212 3.08 25.27 -16.26
C LEU A 212 2.24 26.54 -16.51
N GLY A 213 2.87 27.66 -16.87
CA GLY A 213 2.20 28.95 -17.06
C GLY A 213 1.56 29.50 -15.78
N LEU A 214 2.17 29.21 -14.63
CA LEU A 214 1.67 29.63 -13.33
C LEU A 214 2.26 30.99 -12.92
N PRO A 215 1.52 31.82 -12.16
CA PRO A 215 2.05 33.08 -11.63
C PRO A 215 3.31 32.86 -10.80
N ARG A 216 4.33 33.69 -10.96
CA ARG A 216 5.61 33.55 -10.24
C ARG A 216 5.47 33.88 -8.76
N ASP A 217 4.73 34.92 -8.43
CA ASP A 217 4.72 35.53 -7.10
C ASP A 217 3.40 35.35 -6.35
N SER A 218 2.41 34.67 -6.96
CA SER A 218 1.11 34.40 -6.34
C SER A 218 1.04 33.01 -5.74
N PRO A 219 0.29 32.80 -4.65
CA PRO A 219 -0.02 31.48 -4.15
C PRO A 219 -0.73 30.63 -5.22
N VAL A 220 -0.41 29.34 -5.25
CA VAL A 220 -1.07 28.35 -6.12
C VAL A 220 -1.67 27.26 -5.24
N VAL A 221 -2.97 27.03 -5.39
CA VAL A 221 -3.70 26.01 -4.67
C VAL A 221 -4.11 24.92 -5.66
N LEU A 222 -3.66 23.69 -5.41
CA LEU A 222 -4.02 22.51 -6.19
C LEU A 222 -5.19 21.79 -5.51
N PHE A 223 -6.32 21.69 -6.21
CA PHE A 223 -7.43 20.81 -5.83
C PHE A 223 -7.33 19.51 -6.60
N SER A 224 -7.04 18.41 -5.89
CA SER A 224 -6.93 17.08 -6.48
C SER A 224 -7.71 16.06 -5.64
N PHE A 225 -8.76 15.49 -6.21
CA PHE A 225 -9.67 14.56 -5.54
C PHE A 225 -9.57 13.13 -6.11
N GLY A 226 -8.48 12.81 -6.80
CA GLY A 226 -8.27 11.51 -7.41
C GLY A 226 -9.32 11.14 -8.45
N ARG A 227 -9.56 9.83 -8.63
CA ARG A 227 -10.44 9.32 -9.70
C ARG A 227 -11.94 9.51 -9.42
N TYR A 228 -12.33 9.66 -8.17
CA TYR A 228 -13.75 9.74 -7.79
C TYR A 228 -14.32 11.14 -7.92
N GLY A 229 -13.47 12.17 -7.94
CA GLY A 229 -13.92 13.55 -7.95
C GLY A 229 -14.66 13.96 -6.67
N VAL A 230 -15.18 15.16 -6.65
CA VAL A 230 -16.08 15.66 -5.60
C VAL A 230 -17.26 16.32 -6.27
N SER A 231 -18.46 15.85 -5.96
CA SER A 231 -19.70 16.51 -6.34
C SER A 231 -19.97 17.68 -5.38
N ASN A 232 -20.60 18.74 -5.89
CA ASN A 232 -21.11 19.87 -5.09
C ASN A 232 -20.06 20.83 -4.49
N ILE A 233 -18.90 21.01 -5.12
CA ILE A 233 -18.00 22.11 -4.77
C ILE A 233 -18.60 23.43 -5.27
N ASN A 234 -18.81 24.38 -4.37
CA ASN A 234 -19.20 25.74 -4.74
C ASN A 234 -17.98 26.53 -5.27
N TRP A 235 -17.67 26.32 -6.54
CA TRP A 235 -16.52 26.96 -7.21
C TRP A 235 -16.60 28.49 -7.24
N ALA A 236 -17.82 29.06 -7.20
CA ALA A 236 -18.00 30.53 -7.13
C ALA A 236 -17.48 31.05 -5.79
N HIS A 237 -17.75 30.35 -4.69
CA HIS A 237 -17.22 30.71 -3.38
C HIS A 237 -15.70 30.59 -3.32
N VAL A 238 -15.14 29.51 -3.85
CA VAL A 238 -13.67 29.31 -3.88
C VAL A 238 -12.95 30.42 -4.65
N ARG A 239 -13.51 30.83 -5.80
CA ARG A 239 -12.91 31.92 -6.63
C ARG A 239 -13.00 33.30 -5.98
N ASN A 240 -14.01 33.54 -5.16
CA ASN A 240 -14.22 34.83 -4.50
C ASN A 240 -13.47 34.94 -3.16
N SER A 241 -12.80 33.87 -2.70
CA SER A 241 -12.03 33.85 -1.44
C SER A 241 -10.53 34.04 -1.66
N SER A 242 -10.09 34.33 -2.88
CA SER A 242 -8.67 34.51 -3.28
C SER A 242 -8.30 35.97 -3.37
#